data_9b5710a8526aacac395da537d4c7c016
#
_entry.id   9b5710a8526aacac395da537d4c7c016
#
_cell.length_a   1.000
_cell.length_b   1.000
_cell.length_c   1.000
_cell.angle_alpha   90.00
_cell.angle_beta   90.00
_cell.angle_gamma   90.00
#
_symmetry.space_group_name_H-M   'P 1'
#
loop_
_entity.id
_entity.type
_entity.pdbx_description
1 polymer ?
#
loop_
_entity_poly.entity_id
_entity_poly.type
_entity_poly.pdbx_seq_one_letter_code
_entity_poly.pdbx_strand_id
1 'polypeptide(L)'
;MATNLDLDLLRTLATGVELGSFARAATRLGRTQSAVSLQLRRLEDQVGRKLVRRQGRGLALTPAGETMLAYARKLLALNDEALSCVTGAAVAGTVRLGLGQDFAETWLPRALAKFAADHPGVRLDLRIDRSAHVIEGVMRGRLDLGLAFTDAPADARTVAAVRPHWVGRNAISWRKDAPLPLVLFEPPCIFNRAGTTALDRAGIPWRIAVTSPSLAGLWAAVDAGLGVTVRPEISMPAHRKGIGRVAGMPALPAVRLALFMGESEPARPVAMLEAILRNVLREGVAPRRTTKAA
;
A
#
# COMPACT_ATOMS: atom_id res chain seq x y z
N MET A 1 2.77 35.51 19.30
CA MET A 1 2.74 34.36 20.24
C MET A 1 2.72 33.07 19.42
N ALA A 2 3.55 32.07 19.81
CA ALA A 2 3.48 30.75 19.16
C ALA A 2 2.14 30.11 19.49
N THR A 3 1.40 29.67 18.49
CA THR A 3 0.12 28.94 18.68
C THR A 3 0.44 27.48 18.99
N ASN A 4 0.09 27.02 20.19
CA ASN A 4 0.22 25.60 20.54
C ASN A 4 -1.05 24.85 20.13
N LEU A 5 -0.89 23.71 19.47
CA LEU A 5 -2.00 22.82 19.15
C LEU A 5 -2.37 21.97 20.36
N ASP A 6 -3.65 21.88 20.65
CA ASP A 6 -4.19 21.03 21.70
C ASP A 6 -4.35 19.59 21.19
N LEU A 7 -3.71 18.63 21.84
CA LEU A 7 -3.75 17.20 21.46
C LEU A 7 -5.17 16.61 21.52
N ASP A 8 -6.03 17.09 22.40
CA ASP A 8 -7.42 16.63 22.47
C ASP A 8 -8.23 17.05 21.24
N LEU A 9 -7.96 18.27 20.72
CA LEU A 9 -8.60 18.74 19.47
C LEU A 9 -8.10 17.93 18.28
N LEU A 10 -6.81 17.62 18.24
CA LEU A 10 -6.22 16.77 17.20
C LEU A 10 -6.79 15.34 17.26
N ARG A 11 -6.96 14.77 18.45
CA ARG A 11 -7.56 13.45 18.66
C ARG A 11 -9.02 13.42 18.19
N THR A 12 -9.75 14.49 18.41
CA THR A 12 -11.14 14.65 17.93
C THR A 12 -11.19 14.64 16.40
N LEU A 13 -10.34 15.40 15.72
CA LEU A 13 -10.25 15.39 14.25
C LEU A 13 -9.89 13.99 13.73
N ALA A 14 -8.84 13.38 14.27
CA ALA A 14 -8.36 12.07 13.81
C ALA A 14 -9.42 10.99 13.99
N THR A 15 -10.07 10.91 15.16
CA THR A 15 -11.13 9.93 15.44
C THR A 15 -12.36 10.15 14.55
N GLY A 16 -12.76 11.42 14.33
CA GLY A 16 -13.89 11.77 13.46
C GLY A 16 -13.70 11.31 12.03
N VAL A 17 -12.50 11.50 11.49
CA VAL A 17 -12.14 11.05 10.13
C VAL A 17 -12.02 9.53 10.07
N GLU A 18 -11.40 8.89 11.05
CA GLU A 18 -11.27 7.42 11.11
C GLU A 18 -12.63 6.73 11.06
N LEU A 19 -13.58 7.22 11.85
CA LEU A 19 -14.94 6.66 11.91
C LEU A 19 -15.85 7.17 10.78
N GLY A 20 -15.40 8.11 9.96
CA GLY A 20 -16.22 8.77 8.92
C GLY A 20 -17.43 9.51 9.49
N SER A 21 -17.43 9.83 10.81
CA SER A 21 -18.55 10.45 11.52
C SER A 21 -18.12 11.06 12.85
N PHE A 22 -18.34 12.35 13.01
CA PHE A 22 -18.10 13.02 14.29
C PHE A 22 -19.12 12.65 15.38
N ALA A 23 -20.32 12.18 15.00
CA ALA A 23 -21.26 11.61 15.95
C ALA A 23 -20.71 10.31 16.58
N ARG A 24 -20.18 9.41 15.76
CA ARG A 24 -19.51 8.18 16.24
C ARG A 24 -18.24 8.49 17.03
N ALA A 25 -17.51 9.52 16.63
CA ALA A 25 -16.34 9.98 17.37
C ALA A 25 -16.71 10.47 18.78
N ALA A 26 -17.84 11.18 18.92
CA ALA A 26 -18.33 11.63 20.23
C ALA A 26 -18.54 10.45 21.18
N THR A 27 -19.23 9.40 20.73
CA THR A 27 -19.42 8.16 21.52
C THR A 27 -18.09 7.50 21.85
N ARG A 28 -17.16 7.39 20.89
CA ARG A 28 -15.86 6.76 21.08
C ARG A 28 -14.97 7.51 22.07
N LEU A 29 -15.08 8.84 22.10
CA LEU A 29 -14.30 9.72 22.98
C LEU A 29 -14.99 10.00 24.33
N GLY A 30 -16.16 9.41 24.60
CA GLY A 30 -16.94 9.67 25.80
C GLY A 30 -17.41 11.14 25.92
N ARG A 31 -17.70 11.77 24.77
CA ARG A 31 -18.09 13.19 24.68
C ARG A 31 -19.45 13.34 24.01
N THR A 32 -20.09 14.51 24.20
CA THR A 32 -21.31 14.85 23.45
C THR A 32 -20.98 15.32 22.03
N GLN A 33 -21.93 15.22 21.11
CA GLN A 33 -21.77 15.72 19.73
C GLN A 33 -21.51 17.24 19.70
N SER A 34 -22.14 18.00 20.60
CA SER A 34 -21.91 19.44 20.75
C SER A 34 -20.48 19.75 21.18
N ALA A 35 -19.94 18.97 22.12
CA ALA A 35 -18.54 19.10 22.58
C ALA A 35 -17.56 18.81 21.44
N VAL A 36 -17.77 17.74 20.68
CA VAL A 36 -16.93 17.37 19.52
C VAL A 36 -17.00 18.45 18.42
N SER A 37 -18.21 18.98 18.16
CA SER A 37 -18.38 20.06 17.19
C SER A 37 -17.68 21.36 17.63
N LEU A 38 -17.72 21.67 18.93
CA LEU A 38 -17.01 22.82 19.49
C LEU A 38 -15.49 22.63 19.42
N GLN A 39 -14.99 21.44 19.73
CA GLN A 39 -13.57 21.11 19.62
C GLN A 39 -13.06 21.27 18.19
N LEU A 40 -13.80 20.78 17.20
CA LEU A 40 -13.44 20.95 15.81
C LEU A 40 -13.38 22.42 15.39
N ARG A 41 -14.39 23.22 15.80
CA ARG A 41 -14.37 24.68 15.56
C ARG A 41 -13.17 25.35 16.20
N ARG A 42 -12.85 25.03 17.45
CA ARG A 42 -11.67 25.58 18.14
C ARG A 42 -10.38 25.25 17.39
N LEU A 43 -10.25 24.03 16.87
CA LEU A 43 -9.09 23.67 16.05
C LEU A 43 -9.03 24.48 14.76
N GLU A 44 -10.17 24.64 14.07
CA GLU A 44 -10.26 25.45 12.85
C GLU A 44 -9.92 26.93 13.13
N ASP A 45 -10.37 27.48 14.27
CA ASP A 45 -10.09 28.85 14.70
C ASP A 45 -8.59 29.01 15.03
N GLN A 46 -7.97 28.03 15.71
CA GLN A 46 -6.52 28.04 16.00
C GLN A 46 -5.67 28.08 14.73
N VAL A 47 -6.08 27.37 13.69
CA VAL A 47 -5.32 27.31 12.42
C VAL A 47 -5.78 28.33 11.38
N GLY A 48 -6.88 29.05 11.64
CA GLY A 48 -7.45 30.04 10.73
C GLY A 48 -7.99 29.47 9.40
N ARG A 49 -8.28 28.16 9.35
CA ARG A 49 -8.72 27.47 8.14
C ARG A 49 -9.78 26.43 8.45
N LYS A 50 -10.75 26.25 7.54
CA LYS A 50 -11.66 25.13 7.59
C LYS A 50 -10.94 23.83 7.27
N LEU A 51 -11.10 22.82 8.12
CA LEU A 51 -10.47 21.51 8.00
C LEU A 51 -11.44 20.48 7.41
N VAL A 52 -12.75 20.67 7.64
CA VAL A 52 -13.79 19.79 7.10
C VAL A 52 -14.82 20.59 6.31
N ARG A 53 -15.42 19.92 5.33
CA ARG A 53 -16.52 20.45 4.51
C ARG A 53 -17.62 19.41 4.38
N ARG A 54 -18.84 19.84 4.16
CA ARG A 54 -19.94 18.93 3.84
C ARG A 54 -19.78 18.42 2.40
N GLN A 55 -19.99 17.12 2.23
CA GLN A 55 -20.02 16.48 0.91
C GLN A 55 -21.20 15.51 0.88
N GLY A 56 -22.29 15.91 0.24
CA GLY A 56 -23.54 15.16 0.27
C GLY A 56 -24.05 14.99 1.70
N ARG A 57 -24.32 13.73 2.11
CA ARG A 57 -24.75 13.39 3.47
C ARG A 57 -23.60 13.18 4.45
N GLY A 58 -22.34 13.31 3.99
CA GLY A 58 -21.12 13.07 4.79
C GLY A 58 -20.25 14.30 4.97
N LEU A 59 -19.10 14.08 5.58
CA LEU A 59 -18.04 15.06 5.77
C LEU A 59 -16.82 14.63 4.99
N ALA A 60 -16.16 15.59 4.32
CA ALA A 60 -14.87 15.40 3.66
C ALA A 60 -13.86 16.39 4.24
N LEU A 61 -12.60 16.02 4.19
CA LEU A 61 -11.52 16.94 4.51
C LEU A 61 -11.36 17.98 3.41
N THR A 62 -10.92 19.17 3.82
CA THR A 62 -10.34 20.16 2.90
C THR A 62 -8.85 19.82 2.68
N PRO A 63 -8.13 20.43 1.70
CA PRO A 63 -6.69 20.27 1.58
C PRO A 63 -5.94 20.64 2.88
N ALA A 64 -6.37 21.70 3.58
CA ALA A 64 -5.84 22.05 4.89
C ALA A 64 -6.15 20.98 5.96
N GLY A 65 -7.35 20.38 5.88
CA GLY A 65 -7.76 19.26 6.73
C GLY A 65 -6.93 18.00 6.51
N GLU A 66 -6.59 17.65 5.27
CA GLU A 66 -5.71 16.52 4.97
C GLU A 66 -4.31 16.73 5.56
N THR A 67 -3.76 17.94 5.37
CA THR A 67 -2.47 18.31 5.96
C THR A 67 -2.53 18.26 7.49
N MET A 68 -3.53 18.87 8.10
CA MET A 68 -3.70 18.88 9.56
C MET A 68 -3.85 17.45 10.11
N LEU A 69 -4.63 16.60 9.46
CA LEU A 69 -4.80 15.20 9.88
C LEU A 69 -3.48 14.43 9.84
N ALA A 70 -2.65 14.66 8.81
CA ALA A 70 -1.35 14.01 8.71
C ALA A 70 -0.44 14.39 9.90
N TYR A 71 -0.39 15.68 10.25
CA TYR A 71 0.36 16.16 11.42
C TYR A 71 -0.27 15.75 12.75
N ALA A 72 -1.59 15.80 12.87
CA ALA A 72 -2.30 15.35 14.07
C ALA A 72 -1.95 13.91 14.44
N ARG A 73 -1.91 13.02 13.45
CA ARG A 73 -1.54 11.62 13.65
C ARG A 73 -0.10 11.44 14.14
N LYS A 74 0.86 12.24 13.62
CA LYS A 74 2.25 12.21 14.06
C LYS A 74 2.40 12.69 15.50
N LEU A 75 1.76 13.82 15.82
CA LEU A 75 1.81 14.39 17.17
C LEU A 75 1.17 13.47 18.21
N LEU A 76 0.03 12.86 17.87
CA LEU A 76 -0.64 11.89 18.75
C LEU A 76 0.19 10.62 18.94
N ALA A 77 0.81 10.10 17.85
CA ALA A 77 1.69 8.94 17.95
C ALA A 77 2.90 9.21 18.85
N LEU A 78 3.53 10.38 18.70
CA LEU A 78 4.66 10.78 19.54
C LEU A 78 4.26 10.97 21.00
N ASN A 79 3.09 11.57 21.27
CA ASN A 79 2.53 11.68 22.61
C ASN A 79 2.30 10.30 23.24
N ASP A 80 1.67 9.37 22.51
CA ASP A 80 1.36 8.04 23.02
C ASP A 80 2.65 7.23 23.23
N GLU A 81 3.67 7.42 22.39
CA GLU A 81 5.01 6.84 22.56
C GLU A 81 5.70 7.38 23.82
N ALA A 82 5.70 8.69 24.01
CA ALA A 82 6.29 9.33 25.20
C ALA A 82 5.67 8.80 26.50
N LEU A 83 4.33 8.70 26.54
CA LEU A 83 3.62 8.13 27.67
C LEU A 83 4.00 6.67 27.91
N SER A 84 4.06 5.86 26.84
CA SER A 84 4.46 4.43 26.93
C SER A 84 5.89 4.26 27.45
N CYS A 85 6.83 5.10 26.99
CA CYS A 85 8.22 5.07 27.45
C CYS A 85 8.34 5.40 28.96
N VAL A 86 7.59 6.39 29.45
CA VAL A 86 7.63 6.82 30.85
C VAL A 86 6.92 5.83 31.75
N THR A 87 5.81 5.25 31.32
CA THR A 87 4.99 4.35 32.13
C THR A 87 5.43 2.89 32.05
N GLY A 88 6.37 2.55 31.16
CA GLY A 88 6.76 1.16 30.89
C GLY A 88 5.65 0.33 30.24
N ALA A 89 4.60 0.98 29.71
CA ALA A 89 3.49 0.31 29.07
C ALA A 89 3.95 -0.40 27.78
N ALA A 90 3.28 -1.50 27.42
CA ALA A 90 3.51 -2.16 26.13
C ALA A 90 3.27 -1.19 24.97
N VAL A 91 4.07 -1.34 23.91
CA VAL A 91 3.91 -0.55 22.69
C VAL A 91 2.48 -0.70 22.18
N ALA A 92 1.78 0.41 22.08
CA ALA A 92 0.40 0.47 21.60
C ALA A 92 0.28 1.52 20.49
N GLY A 93 -0.82 1.51 19.77
CA GLY A 93 -1.10 2.47 18.69
C GLY A 93 -1.67 1.81 17.47
N THR A 94 -1.74 2.56 16.37
CA THR A 94 -2.22 2.06 15.08
C THR A 94 -1.17 2.28 14.02
N VAL A 95 -0.83 1.24 13.25
CA VAL A 95 0.01 1.34 12.06
C VAL A 95 -0.84 1.13 10.82
N ARG A 96 -0.82 2.11 9.91
CA ARG A 96 -1.53 2.07 8.62
C ARG A 96 -0.56 1.61 7.55
N LEU A 97 -0.68 0.34 7.18
CA LEU A 97 0.16 -0.31 6.19
C LEU A 97 -0.55 -0.40 4.85
N GLY A 98 0.05 0.21 3.81
CA GLY A 98 -0.37 0.04 2.43
C GLY A 98 0.48 -0.98 1.70
N LEU A 99 -0.16 -1.79 0.87
CA LEU A 99 0.51 -2.85 0.11
C LEU A 99 -0.02 -2.91 -1.31
N GLY A 100 0.87 -3.12 -2.29
CA GLY A 100 0.46 -3.54 -3.62
C GLY A 100 -0.29 -4.88 -3.57
N GLN A 101 -1.28 -5.06 -4.44
CA GLN A 101 -2.09 -6.30 -4.47
C GLN A 101 -1.25 -7.56 -4.66
N ASP A 102 -0.09 -7.44 -5.28
CA ASP A 102 0.82 -8.55 -5.55
C ASP A 102 1.38 -9.25 -4.29
N PHE A 103 1.22 -8.65 -3.11
CA PHE A 103 1.86 -9.14 -1.88
C PHE A 103 0.90 -9.83 -0.91
N ALA A 104 -0.41 -9.67 -1.10
CA ALA A 104 -1.41 -10.08 -0.12
C ALA A 104 -1.43 -11.59 0.16
N GLU A 105 -1.17 -12.42 -0.86
CA GLU A 105 -1.31 -13.88 -0.77
C GLU A 105 0.04 -14.62 -0.58
N THR A 106 1.16 -13.92 -0.52
CA THR A 106 2.48 -14.55 -0.55
C THR A 106 3.15 -14.57 0.83
N TRP A 107 3.94 -13.57 1.16
CA TRP A 107 4.74 -13.48 2.39
C TRP A 107 4.07 -12.64 3.49
N LEU A 108 3.06 -11.83 3.15
CA LEU A 108 2.38 -10.94 4.09
C LEU A 108 1.82 -11.69 5.31
N PRO A 109 1.13 -12.85 5.19
CA PRO A 109 0.62 -13.57 6.36
C PRO A 109 1.71 -13.87 7.39
N ARG A 110 2.91 -14.26 6.96
CA ARG A 110 4.03 -14.55 7.85
C ARG A 110 4.53 -13.30 8.58
N ALA A 111 4.62 -12.17 7.86
CA ALA A 111 5.05 -10.91 8.45
C ALA A 111 4.04 -10.40 9.49
N LEU A 112 2.74 -10.49 9.18
CA LEU A 112 1.66 -10.08 10.09
C LEU A 112 1.61 -10.96 11.34
N ALA A 113 1.74 -12.28 11.19
CA ALA A 113 1.74 -13.22 12.32
C ALA A 113 2.90 -12.91 13.28
N LYS A 114 4.11 -12.66 12.74
CA LYS A 114 5.27 -12.28 13.54
C LYS A 114 5.02 -10.94 14.27
N PHE A 115 4.55 -9.93 13.55
CA PHE A 115 4.30 -8.61 14.14
C PHE A 115 3.23 -8.68 15.25
N ALA A 116 2.13 -9.40 15.02
CA ALA A 116 1.06 -9.53 16.01
C ALA A 116 1.50 -10.27 17.28
N ALA A 117 2.38 -11.29 17.13
CA ALA A 117 2.94 -12.00 18.27
C ALA A 117 3.88 -11.13 19.10
N ASP A 118 4.74 -10.35 18.42
CA ASP A 118 5.72 -9.48 19.08
C ASP A 118 5.10 -8.20 19.66
N HIS A 119 3.96 -7.75 19.10
CA HIS A 119 3.34 -6.44 19.42
C HIS A 119 1.81 -6.52 19.53
N PRO A 120 1.25 -7.28 20.50
CA PRO A 120 -0.19 -7.53 20.61
C PRO A 120 -1.02 -6.26 20.93
N GLY A 121 -0.40 -5.19 21.44
CA GLY A 121 -1.04 -3.91 21.71
C GLY A 121 -1.16 -2.99 20.48
N VAL A 122 -0.57 -3.36 19.34
CA VAL A 122 -0.58 -2.52 18.14
C VAL A 122 -1.67 -2.97 17.17
N ARG A 123 -2.56 -2.04 16.81
CA ARG A 123 -3.57 -2.25 15.77
C ARG A 123 -2.96 -2.04 14.38
N LEU A 124 -3.23 -2.95 13.47
CA LEU A 124 -2.90 -2.79 12.05
C LEU A 124 -4.14 -2.38 11.25
N ASP A 125 -4.03 -1.31 10.47
CA ASP A 125 -4.98 -0.91 9.43
C ASP A 125 -4.34 -1.21 8.08
N LEU A 126 -4.82 -2.26 7.40
CA LEU A 126 -4.27 -2.75 6.13
C LEU A 126 -5.04 -2.17 4.96
N ARG A 127 -4.30 -1.64 3.99
CA ARG A 127 -4.83 -1.16 2.72
C ARG A 127 -4.14 -1.85 1.57
N ILE A 128 -4.91 -2.63 0.82
CA ILE A 128 -4.43 -3.30 -0.38
C ILE A 128 -4.90 -2.49 -1.59
N ASP A 129 -3.97 -1.94 -2.35
CA ASP A 129 -4.28 -1.08 -3.49
C ASP A 129 -3.19 -1.21 -4.56
N ARG A 130 -3.27 -0.42 -5.62
CA ARG A 130 -2.23 -0.29 -6.65
C ARG A 130 -1.01 0.44 -6.09
N SER A 131 0.18 0.06 -6.54
CA SER A 131 1.44 0.64 -6.06
C SER A 131 1.45 2.18 -6.08
N ALA A 132 0.91 2.81 -7.12
CA ALA A 132 0.84 4.26 -7.21
C ALA A 132 -0.01 4.89 -6.09
N HIS A 133 -1.16 4.29 -5.76
CA HIS A 133 -2.03 4.78 -4.68
C HIS A 133 -1.42 4.54 -3.30
N VAL A 134 -0.68 3.44 -3.12
CA VAL A 134 0.07 3.18 -1.88
C VAL A 134 1.13 4.25 -1.67
N ILE A 135 1.94 4.54 -2.70
CA ILE A 135 2.98 5.59 -2.65
C ILE A 135 2.34 6.94 -2.34
N GLU A 136 1.30 7.33 -3.08
CA GLU A 136 0.57 8.58 -2.82
C GLU A 136 -0.01 8.64 -1.40
N GLY A 137 -0.53 7.52 -0.91
CA GLY A 137 -1.07 7.41 0.45
C GLY A 137 -0.03 7.70 1.52
N VAL A 138 1.21 7.22 1.35
CA VAL A 138 2.34 7.52 2.25
C VAL A 138 2.75 8.99 2.13
N MET A 139 2.94 9.49 0.91
CA MET A 139 3.36 10.88 0.68
C MET A 139 2.36 11.90 1.25
N ARG A 140 1.08 11.56 1.27
CA ARG A 140 0.02 12.39 1.86
C ARG A 140 -0.27 12.09 3.34
N GLY A 141 0.53 11.24 4.00
CA GLY A 141 0.33 10.88 5.42
C GLY A 141 -0.96 10.10 5.72
N ARG A 142 -1.61 9.54 4.70
CA ARG A 142 -2.76 8.64 4.87
C ARG A 142 -2.34 7.24 5.31
N LEU A 143 -1.14 6.83 4.94
CA LEU A 143 -0.46 5.60 5.34
C LEU A 143 0.83 5.95 6.08
N ASP A 144 1.21 5.12 7.03
CA ASP A 144 2.46 5.27 7.78
C ASP A 144 3.61 4.55 7.08
N LEU A 145 3.29 3.41 6.46
CA LEU A 145 4.23 2.55 5.77
C LEU A 145 3.57 2.01 4.49
N GLY A 146 4.31 1.97 3.40
CA GLY A 146 3.85 1.44 2.12
C GLY A 146 4.86 0.51 1.49
N LEU A 147 4.42 -0.66 1.00
CA LEU A 147 5.23 -1.53 0.17
C LEU A 147 4.68 -1.53 -1.25
N ALA A 148 5.49 -1.13 -2.20
CA ALA A 148 5.05 -0.95 -3.57
C ALA A 148 6.18 -1.21 -4.58
N PHE A 149 5.79 -1.51 -5.81
CA PHE A 149 6.70 -1.52 -6.94
C PHE A 149 6.89 -0.11 -7.50
N THR A 150 8.13 0.21 -7.88
CA THR A 150 8.51 1.49 -8.49
C THR A 150 9.57 1.30 -9.57
N ASP A 151 9.61 2.20 -10.54
CA ASP A 151 10.67 2.34 -11.54
C ASP A 151 11.65 3.49 -11.19
N ALA A 152 11.42 4.18 -10.08
CA ALA A 152 12.35 5.19 -9.59
C ALA A 152 13.77 4.62 -9.38
N PRO A 153 14.83 5.43 -9.46
CA PRO A 153 16.19 5.00 -9.12
C PRO A 153 16.27 4.33 -7.76
N ALA A 154 17.24 3.41 -7.59
CA ALA A 154 17.44 2.76 -6.30
C ALA A 154 17.89 3.75 -5.24
N ASP A 155 17.31 3.67 -4.08
CA ASP A 155 17.63 4.47 -2.89
C ASP A 155 17.48 3.62 -1.62
N ALA A 156 17.59 4.25 -0.43
CA ALA A 156 17.47 3.57 0.86
C ALA A 156 16.13 2.86 1.06
N ARG A 157 15.07 3.24 0.33
CA ARG A 157 13.75 2.60 0.35
C ARG A 157 13.73 1.27 -0.39
N THR A 158 14.68 1.04 -1.31
CA THR A 158 14.73 -0.17 -2.12
C THR A 158 15.02 -1.39 -1.25
N VAL A 159 14.15 -2.39 -1.34
CA VAL A 159 14.31 -3.69 -0.68
C VAL A 159 14.93 -4.70 -1.63
N ALA A 160 14.46 -4.72 -2.88
CA ALA A 160 14.95 -5.63 -3.91
C ALA A 160 14.71 -5.08 -5.32
N ALA A 161 15.54 -5.53 -6.27
CA ALA A 161 15.25 -5.44 -7.68
C ALA A 161 14.62 -6.75 -8.14
N VAL A 162 13.47 -6.68 -8.79
CA VAL A 162 12.76 -7.84 -9.31
C VAL A 162 12.61 -7.74 -10.81
N ARG A 163 12.76 -8.86 -11.51
CA ARG A 163 12.54 -8.93 -12.96
C ARG A 163 11.14 -9.46 -13.20
N PRO A 164 10.25 -8.70 -13.84
CA PRO A 164 8.98 -9.23 -14.28
C PRO A 164 9.16 -10.20 -15.44
N HIS A 165 8.19 -11.06 -15.63
CA HIS A 165 8.13 -12.03 -16.70
C HIS A 165 6.82 -11.92 -17.45
N TRP A 166 6.83 -12.31 -18.72
CA TRP A 166 5.62 -12.59 -19.47
C TRP A 166 5.01 -13.87 -18.94
N VAL A 167 3.75 -13.79 -18.55
CA VAL A 167 3.03 -14.88 -17.88
C VAL A 167 1.75 -15.16 -18.64
N GLY A 168 1.50 -16.41 -18.91
CA GLY A 168 0.32 -16.86 -19.61
C GLY A 168 0.04 -18.32 -19.33
N ARG A 169 -0.99 -18.86 -19.93
CA ARG A 169 -1.26 -20.30 -19.91
C ARG A 169 -0.20 -21.03 -20.73
N ASN A 170 0.30 -22.20 -20.28
CA ASN A 170 1.37 -22.96 -20.93
C ASN A 170 1.08 -23.32 -22.39
N ALA A 171 -0.18 -23.39 -22.78
CA ALA A 171 -0.63 -23.69 -24.13
C ALA A 171 -1.30 -22.46 -24.79
N ILE A 172 -0.75 -21.25 -24.60
CA ILE A 172 -1.31 -20.10 -25.30
C ILE A 172 -1.04 -20.24 -26.78
N SER A 173 -2.10 -20.42 -27.56
CA SER A 173 -2.05 -20.49 -29.03
C SER A 173 -2.03 -19.09 -29.62
N TRP A 174 -0.91 -18.39 -29.46
CA TRP A 174 -0.72 -17.11 -30.14
C TRP A 174 0.11 -17.30 -31.41
N ARG A 175 -0.42 -16.81 -32.53
CA ARG A 175 0.25 -16.79 -33.82
C ARG A 175 0.95 -15.44 -33.99
N LYS A 176 2.20 -15.47 -34.45
CA LYS A 176 3.01 -14.23 -34.63
C LYS A 176 2.42 -13.25 -35.66
N ASP A 177 1.53 -13.72 -36.52
CA ASP A 177 0.82 -12.91 -37.51
C ASP A 177 -0.44 -12.22 -36.97
N ALA A 178 -0.83 -12.48 -35.73
CA ALA A 178 -1.97 -11.86 -35.06
C ALA A 178 -1.54 -10.99 -33.85
N PRO A 179 -2.29 -9.92 -33.52
CA PRO A 179 -1.99 -9.12 -32.35
C PRO A 179 -2.02 -9.95 -31.07
N LEU A 180 -0.95 -9.85 -30.25
CA LEU A 180 -0.84 -10.55 -28.98
C LEU A 180 -1.95 -10.08 -28.02
N PRO A 181 -2.81 -10.99 -27.53
CA PRO A 181 -3.84 -10.60 -26.55
C PRO A 181 -3.21 -10.36 -25.17
N LEU A 182 -3.45 -9.17 -24.59
CA LEU A 182 -2.95 -8.80 -23.28
C LEU A 182 -4.08 -8.79 -22.25
N VAL A 183 -3.78 -9.34 -21.07
CA VAL A 183 -4.57 -9.21 -19.85
C VAL A 183 -3.87 -8.20 -18.97
N LEU A 184 -4.49 -7.03 -18.83
CA LEU A 184 -3.87 -5.88 -18.17
C LEU A 184 -4.57 -5.52 -16.86
N PHE A 185 -3.78 -5.02 -15.94
CA PHE A 185 -4.30 -4.35 -14.76
C PHE A 185 -4.80 -2.94 -15.13
N GLU A 186 -5.78 -2.38 -14.43
CA GLU A 186 -6.17 -0.98 -14.68
C GLU A 186 -5.00 -0.01 -14.47
N PRO A 187 -4.86 1.03 -15.32
CA PRO A 187 -3.88 2.08 -15.12
C PRO A 187 -4.10 2.87 -13.81
N PRO A 188 -3.03 3.43 -13.23
CA PRO A 188 -1.64 3.31 -13.62
C PRO A 188 -1.03 1.98 -13.15
N CYS A 189 -0.32 1.26 -14.04
CA CYS A 189 0.37 0.02 -13.71
C CYS A 189 1.76 -0.03 -14.36
N ILE A 190 2.80 -0.16 -13.54
CA ILE A 190 4.20 -0.19 -13.98
C ILE A 190 4.48 -1.42 -14.89
N PHE A 191 3.84 -2.55 -14.60
CA PHE A 191 4.02 -3.77 -15.38
C PHE A 191 3.37 -3.69 -16.75
N ASN A 192 2.19 -3.07 -16.86
CA ASN A 192 1.55 -2.82 -18.14
C ASN A 192 2.46 -1.96 -19.02
N ARG A 193 2.97 -0.83 -18.48
CA ARG A 193 3.87 0.06 -19.21
C ARG A 193 5.14 -0.67 -19.66
N ALA A 194 5.76 -1.46 -18.77
CA ALA A 194 6.94 -2.23 -19.11
C ALA A 194 6.67 -3.21 -20.27
N GLY A 195 5.54 -3.92 -20.21
CA GLY A 195 5.15 -4.89 -21.25
C GLY A 195 4.83 -4.24 -22.58
N THR A 196 3.92 -3.27 -22.61
CA THR A 196 3.53 -2.61 -23.88
C THR A 196 4.71 -1.91 -24.54
N THR A 197 5.53 -1.19 -23.76
CA THR A 197 6.76 -0.56 -24.29
C THR A 197 7.74 -1.60 -24.88
N ALA A 198 7.87 -2.76 -24.25
CA ALA A 198 8.75 -3.82 -24.77
C ALA A 198 8.22 -4.43 -26.07
N LEU A 199 6.90 -4.62 -26.20
CA LEU A 199 6.25 -5.09 -27.43
C LEU A 199 6.40 -4.07 -28.58
N ASP A 200 6.13 -2.80 -28.28
CA ASP A 200 6.24 -1.71 -29.25
C ASP A 200 7.68 -1.62 -29.82
N ARG A 201 8.69 -1.69 -28.95
CA ARG A 201 10.11 -1.70 -29.35
C ARG A 201 10.50 -2.93 -30.19
N ALA A 202 9.84 -4.06 -29.94
CA ALA A 202 10.07 -5.29 -30.67
C ALA A 202 9.23 -5.41 -31.95
N GLY A 203 8.38 -4.42 -32.27
CA GLY A 203 7.48 -4.45 -33.41
C GLY A 203 6.42 -5.55 -33.32
N ILE A 204 6.09 -6.01 -32.12
CA ILE A 204 5.09 -7.06 -31.92
C ILE A 204 3.73 -6.41 -31.71
N PRO A 205 2.77 -6.61 -32.66
CA PRO A 205 1.44 -6.06 -32.52
C PRO A 205 0.71 -6.70 -31.34
N TRP A 206 -0.03 -5.89 -30.58
CA TRP A 206 -0.77 -6.33 -29.40
C TRP A 206 -2.15 -5.70 -29.35
N ARG A 207 -3.05 -6.31 -28.58
CA ARG A 207 -4.39 -5.77 -28.28
C ARG A 207 -4.73 -6.04 -26.81
N ILE A 208 -5.57 -5.21 -26.24
CA ILE A 208 -6.14 -5.49 -24.92
C ILE A 208 -7.27 -6.51 -25.09
N ALA A 209 -7.12 -7.66 -24.46
CA ALA A 209 -8.17 -8.68 -24.39
C ALA A 209 -9.03 -8.50 -23.15
N VAL A 210 -8.40 -8.17 -22.00
CA VAL A 210 -9.09 -7.96 -20.71
C VAL A 210 -8.38 -6.85 -19.94
N THR A 211 -9.15 -6.01 -19.26
CA THR A 211 -8.66 -5.10 -18.22
C THR A 211 -9.35 -5.45 -16.89
N SER A 212 -8.59 -5.53 -15.80
CA SER A 212 -9.12 -5.84 -14.48
C SER A 212 -8.60 -4.87 -13.42
N PRO A 213 -9.46 -4.38 -12.50
CA PRO A 213 -9.04 -3.58 -11.35
C PRO A 213 -8.47 -4.43 -10.20
N SER A 214 -8.59 -5.76 -10.28
CA SER A 214 -8.11 -6.68 -9.27
C SER A 214 -7.15 -7.72 -9.81
N LEU A 215 -6.17 -8.11 -8.98
CA LEU A 215 -5.22 -9.15 -9.32
C LEU A 215 -5.90 -10.52 -9.48
N ALA A 216 -6.93 -10.81 -8.69
CA ALA A 216 -7.72 -12.03 -8.82
C ALA A 216 -8.41 -12.12 -10.17
N GLY A 217 -9.03 -11.03 -10.65
CA GLY A 217 -9.66 -10.97 -11.97
C GLY A 217 -8.63 -11.08 -13.11
N LEU A 218 -7.45 -10.47 -12.94
CA LEU A 218 -6.34 -10.62 -13.90
C LEU A 218 -5.92 -12.10 -14.02
N TRP A 219 -5.71 -12.76 -12.88
CA TRP A 219 -5.33 -14.18 -12.88
C TRP A 219 -6.42 -15.09 -13.45
N ALA A 220 -7.70 -14.81 -13.16
CA ALA A 220 -8.81 -15.57 -13.73
C ALA A 220 -8.84 -15.48 -15.26
N ALA A 221 -8.57 -14.30 -15.83
CA ALA A 221 -8.50 -14.12 -17.28
C ALA A 221 -7.29 -14.84 -17.90
N VAL A 222 -6.14 -14.85 -17.22
CA VAL A 222 -4.95 -15.61 -17.65
C VAL A 222 -5.21 -17.12 -17.58
N ASP A 223 -5.84 -17.60 -16.49
CA ASP A 223 -6.24 -19.00 -16.33
C ASP A 223 -7.21 -19.46 -17.46
N ALA A 224 -8.13 -18.58 -17.84
CA ALA A 224 -9.06 -18.83 -18.94
C ALA A 224 -8.37 -18.81 -20.34
N GLY A 225 -7.08 -18.47 -20.42
CA GLY A 225 -6.34 -18.40 -21.67
C GLY A 225 -6.67 -17.19 -22.54
N LEU A 226 -7.24 -16.12 -21.97
CA LEU A 226 -7.65 -14.94 -22.72
C LEU A 226 -6.48 -14.06 -23.18
N GLY A 227 -5.27 -14.30 -22.67
CA GLY A 227 -4.06 -13.59 -23.08
C GLY A 227 -2.91 -13.74 -22.11
N VAL A 228 -1.90 -12.91 -22.30
CA VAL A 228 -0.70 -12.86 -21.47
C VAL A 228 -0.67 -11.59 -20.65
N THR A 229 0.03 -11.64 -19.51
CA THR A 229 0.26 -10.49 -18.64
C THR A 229 1.74 -10.38 -18.30
N VAL A 230 2.13 -9.28 -17.67
CA VAL A 230 3.49 -9.07 -17.14
C VAL A 230 3.42 -9.00 -15.63
N ARG A 231 4.10 -9.94 -14.93
CA ARG A 231 4.17 -9.99 -13.47
C ARG A 231 5.53 -10.50 -12.97
N PRO A 232 6.01 -10.04 -11.82
CA PRO A 232 7.17 -10.63 -11.18
C PRO A 232 6.82 -11.98 -10.55
N GLU A 233 7.82 -12.84 -10.39
CA GLU A 233 7.62 -14.18 -9.83
C GLU A 233 7.01 -14.17 -8.43
N ILE A 234 7.38 -13.16 -7.62
CA ILE A 234 6.84 -12.97 -6.27
C ILE A 234 5.32 -12.74 -6.23
N SER A 235 4.73 -12.32 -7.35
CA SER A 235 3.28 -12.11 -7.50
C SER A 235 2.55 -13.33 -8.04
N MET A 236 3.29 -14.38 -8.43
CA MET A 236 2.69 -15.57 -9.04
C MET A 236 2.11 -16.47 -7.96
N PRO A 237 0.81 -16.79 -8.01
CA PRO A 237 0.20 -17.70 -7.06
C PRO A 237 0.77 -19.11 -7.19
N ALA A 238 1.38 -19.63 -6.13
CA ALA A 238 2.05 -20.94 -6.13
C ALA A 238 1.11 -22.12 -6.42
N HIS A 239 -0.19 -21.94 -6.21
CA HIS A 239 -1.22 -23.00 -6.37
C HIS A 239 -1.82 -23.07 -7.79
N ARG A 240 -1.51 -22.13 -8.69
CA ARG A 240 -2.09 -22.10 -10.04
C ARG A 240 -1.32 -23.00 -11.00
N LYS A 241 -1.88 -24.19 -11.29
CA LYS A 241 -1.34 -25.11 -12.27
C LYS A 241 -1.63 -24.63 -13.69
N GLY A 242 -0.65 -24.76 -14.59
CA GLY A 242 -0.83 -24.43 -16.02
C GLY A 242 -0.61 -22.96 -16.39
N ILE A 243 -0.26 -22.11 -15.45
CA ILE A 243 0.26 -20.76 -15.71
C ILE A 243 1.78 -20.79 -15.57
N GLY A 244 2.47 -20.19 -16.53
CA GLY A 244 3.93 -20.15 -16.53
C GLY A 244 4.50 -18.99 -17.34
N ARG A 245 5.81 -18.97 -17.45
CA ARG A 245 6.52 -17.99 -18.28
C ARG A 245 6.29 -18.29 -19.75
N VAL A 246 5.98 -17.25 -20.52
CA VAL A 246 5.85 -17.33 -21.97
C VAL A 246 7.22 -17.11 -22.59
N ALA A 247 7.70 -18.10 -23.35
CA ALA A 247 8.99 -18.03 -24.04
C ALA A 247 8.92 -17.17 -25.32
N GLY A 248 10.09 -16.68 -25.77
CA GLY A 248 10.21 -15.94 -27.03
C GLY A 248 9.68 -14.50 -26.99
N MET A 249 9.35 -14.00 -25.80
CA MET A 249 8.88 -12.64 -25.57
C MET A 249 10.04 -11.66 -25.33
N PRO A 250 9.88 -10.37 -25.67
CA PRO A 250 10.91 -9.37 -25.47
C PRO A 250 11.30 -9.22 -23.99
N ALA A 251 12.57 -8.87 -23.76
CA ALA A 251 13.10 -8.66 -22.41
C ALA A 251 12.39 -7.47 -21.72
N LEU A 252 12.14 -7.62 -20.43
CA LEU A 252 11.49 -6.63 -19.60
C LEU A 252 12.50 -5.95 -18.66
N PRO A 253 12.37 -4.64 -18.42
CA PRO A 253 13.21 -3.94 -17.47
C PRO A 253 12.95 -4.47 -16.04
N ALA A 254 13.98 -4.42 -15.20
CA ALA A 254 13.81 -4.67 -13.78
C ALA A 254 13.00 -3.53 -13.15
N VAL A 255 12.14 -3.87 -12.20
CA VAL A 255 11.42 -2.94 -11.34
C VAL A 255 11.90 -3.10 -9.90
N ARG A 256 11.70 -2.10 -9.08
CA ARG A 256 12.13 -2.14 -7.68
C ARG A 256 10.95 -2.38 -6.78
N LEU A 257 11.16 -3.21 -5.80
CA LEU A 257 10.31 -3.34 -4.62
C LEU A 257 10.88 -2.42 -3.56
N ALA A 258 10.07 -1.49 -3.07
CA ALA A 258 10.52 -0.48 -2.12
C ALA A 258 9.52 -0.29 -0.99
N LEU A 259 10.06 -0.02 0.22
CA LEU A 259 9.31 0.41 1.39
C LEU A 259 9.32 1.93 1.46
N PHE A 260 8.13 2.52 1.46
CA PHE A 260 7.89 3.95 1.54
C PHE A 260 7.43 4.31 2.94
N MET A 261 8.04 5.33 3.51
CA MET A 261 7.65 5.97 4.77
C MET A 261 7.60 7.48 4.57
N GLY A 262 6.89 8.19 5.44
CA GLY A 262 6.93 9.64 5.45
C GLY A 262 8.34 10.18 5.72
N GLU A 263 8.58 11.45 5.42
CA GLU A 263 9.91 12.09 5.59
C GLU A 263 10.34 12.29 7.05
N SER A 264 9.41 12.24 8.00
CA SER A 264 9.70 12.35 9.43
C SER A 264 10.08 11.00 10.03
N GLU A 265 10.83 11.05 11.14
CA GLU A 265 11.13 9.87 11.93
C GLU A 265 9.86 9.05 12.23
N PRO A 266 9.84 7.74 11.91
CA PRO A 266 8.66 6.92 12.11
C PRO A 266 8.40 6.67 13.60
N ALA A 267 7.12 6.67 13.99
CA ALA A 267 6.75 6.22 15.32
C ALA A 267 7.24 4.78 15.56
N ARG A 268 7.59 4.48 16.81
CA ARG A 268 8.18 3.18 17.19
C ARG A 268 7.46 1.95 16.62
N PRO A 269 6.09 1.83 16.64
CA PRO A 269 5.42 0.66 16.04
C PRO A 269 5.63 0.55 14.53
N VAL A 270 5.75 1.69 13.83
CA VAL A 270 5.99 1.74 12.38
C VAL A 270 7.39 1.25 12.05
N ALA A 271 8.41 1.70 12.80
CA ALA A 271 9.79 1.27 12.65
C ALA A 271 9.94 -0.24 12.92
N MET A 272 9.24 -0.77 13.92
CA MET A 272 9.24 -2.19 14.25
C MET A 272 8.64 -3.03 13.10
N LEU A 273 7.49 -2.61 12.56
CA LEU A 273 6.87 -3.29 11.42
C LEU A 273 7.77 -3.21 10.18
N GLU A 274 8.39 -2.06 9.93
CA GLU A 274 9.33 -1.87 8.81
C GLU A 274 10.49 -2.86 8.89
N ALA A 275 11.11 -3.00 10.05
CA ALA A 275 12.21 -3.95 10.26
C ALA A 275 11.79 -5.41 10.00
N ILE A 276 10.60 -5.81 10.47
CA ILE A 276 10.04 -7.15 10.22
C ILE A 276 9.81 -7.36 8.73
N LEU A 277 9.18 -6.38 8.05
CA LEU A 277 8.93 -6.46 6.61
C LEU A 277 10.22 -6.59 5.81
N ARG A 278 11.25 -5.78 6.11
CA ARG A 278 12.56 -5.88 5.45
C ARG A 278 13.19 -7.26 5.62
N ASN A 279 13.13 -7.82 6.80
CA ASN A 279 13.70 -9.14 7.07
C ASN A 279 12.97 -10.24 6.30
N VAL A 280 11.63 -10.29 6.38
CA VAL A 280 10.81 -11.28 5.68
C VAL A 280 10.97 -11.16 4.16
N LEU A 281 11.05 -9.94 3.63
CA LEU A 281 11.25 -9.72 2.20
C LEU A 281 12.64 -10.16 1.74
N ARG A 282 13.69 -9.89 2.50
CA ARG A 282 15.04 -10.37 2.17
C ARG A 282 15.12 -11.90 2.12
N GLU A 283 14.45 -12.59 3.04
CA GLU A 283 14.35 -14.05 3.04
C GLU A 283 13.50 -14.57 1.85
N GLY A 284 12.43 -13.90 1.51
CA GLY A 284 11.48 -14.34 0.48
C GLY A 284 11.88 -13.97 -0.95
N VAL A 285 12.68 -12.91 -1.15
CA VAL A 285 13.18 -12.49 -2.48
C VAL A 285 14.52 -13.11 -2.83
N ALA A 286 15.23 -13.73 -1.85
CA ALA A 286 16.43 -14.50 -2.13
C ALA A 286 16.07 -15.63 -3.14
N PRO A 287 16.86 -15.82 -4.22
CA PRO A 287 16.59 -16.86 -5.19
C PRO A 287 16.52 -18.21 -4.44
N ARG A 288 15.35 -18.88 -4.52
CA ARG A 288 15.23 -20.24 -4.01
C ARG A 288 16.33 -21.06 -4.70
N ARG A 289 17.35 -21.47 -3.96
CA ARG A 289 18.33 -22.45 -4.43
C ARG A 289 17.51 -23.67 -4.85
N THR A 290 17.42 -23.88 -6.16
CA THR A 290 16.93 -25.15 -6.71
C THR A 290 17.81 -26.24 -6.14
N THR A 291 17.33 -26.93 -5.11
CA THR A 291 17.92 -28.21 -4.71
C THR A 291 17.70 -29.12 -5.91
N LYS A 292 18.77 -29.36 -6.68
CA LYS A 292 18.77 -30.47 -7.62
C LYS A 292 18.49 -31.71 -6.78
N ALA A 293 17.32 -32.30 -6.98
CA ALA A 293 17.10 -33.66 -6.56
C ALA A 293 18.10 -34.55 -7.33
N ALA A 294 18.93 -35.23 -6.58
CA ALA A 294 19.81 -36.28 -7.07
C ALA A 294 18.99 -37.50 -7.49
#